data_f7e3dacc483bb9a08d2d3ed29dbcd858
#
_entry.id   f7e3dacc483bb9a08d2d3ed29dbcd858
#
_cell.length_a   1.000
_cell.length_b   1.000
_cell.length_c   1.000
_cell.angle_alpha   90.00
_cell.angle_beta   90.00
_cell.angle_gamma   90.00
#
_symmetry.space_group_name_H-M   'P 1'
#
loop_
_entity.id
_entity.type
_entity.pdbx_description
1 polymer ?
#
loop_
_entity_poly.entity_id
_entity_poly.type
_entity_poly.pdbx_seq_one_letter_code
_entity_poly.pdbx_strand_id
1 'polypeptide(L)'
;ARDLYDPNLYHKTYLVPPAGHPDYWEEIERIVDQHNIEMALVQPELEVLTWAKRLEEKGKLPCKALLPGYTLAQQLTDKGMMTDILKDTGWVPPSVLIEPDSDTLAETVAQLGYPFWIRATSGSSGLGSLKVENEAALRNWIHINPKVRQFIGSQYLPGRNLACKLLYFEGQLLRAACAERVNYIMAKVAPSGITGNTSFGRLLNEPGLVDTATQAMDRLFAHAKAPKHGFFTVDFKEDAAGQPYITEVNVRHVAFSVCFAAGGATFAEDTVRLLDGDATFDRSYRMYEFEKDLIFLRDVDAQPLLLRESQLLN
;
A
#
# COMPACT_ATOMS: atom_id res chain seq x y z
N ALA A 1 -10.60 3.30 -17.82
CA ALA A 1 -9.68 3.26 -18.96
C ALA A 1 -9.60 4.63 -19.67
N ARG A 2 -10.74 5.27 -19.99
CA ARG A 2 -10.73 6.57 -20.70
C ARG A 2 -10.01 7.66 -19.93
N ASP A 3 -10.14 7.68 -18.61
CA ASP A 3 -9.58 8.71 -17.73
C ASP A 3 -8.07 8.52 -17.47
N LEU A 4 -7.50 7.41 -17.92
CA LEU A 4 -6.09 7.06 -17.72
C LEU A 4 -5.29 7.05 -19.02
N TYR A 5 -5.95 7.27 -20.17
CA TYR A 5 -5.26 7.27 -21.43
C TYR A 5 -4.46 8.56 -21.64
N ASP A 6 -3.14 8.43 -21.65
CA ASP A 6 -2.20 9.47 -22.07
C ASP A 6 -1.33 8.90 -23.19
N PRO A 7 -1.46 9.41 -24.44
CA PRO A 7 -0.71 8.90 -25.59
C PRO A 7 0.81 9.13 -25.48
N ASN A 8 1.26 9.98 -24.54
CA ASN A 8 2.68 10.20 -24.31
C ASN A 8 3.25 9.17 -23.30
N LEU A 9 2.38 8.54 -22.50
CA LEU A 9 2.78 7.56 -21.49
C LEU A 9 2.49 6.12 -21.90
N TYR A 10 1.45 5.88 -22.72
CA TYR A 10 0.97 4.56 -23.07
C TYR A 10 0.87 4.38 -24.61
N HIS A 11 1.46 3.33 -25.11
CA HIS A 11 1.30 2.97 -26.51
C HIS A 11 -0.13 2.49 -26.82
N LYS A 12 -0.77 1.79 -25.88
CA LYS A 12 -2.11 1.27 -26.02
C LYS A 12 -2.78 1.01 -24.67
N THR A 13 -4.09 1.18 -24.63
CA THR A 13 -4.93 0.87 -23.48
C THR A 13 -6.03 -0.09 -23.86
N TYR A 14 -6.40 -0.99 -22.93
CA TYR A 14 -7.44 -1.98 -23.08
C TYR A 14 -8.47 -1.89 -21.98
N LEU A 15 -9.72 -2.12 -22.32
CA LEU A 15 -10.76 -2.37 -21.35
C LEU A 15 -10.82 -3.89 -21.13
N VAL A 16 -10.45 -4.33 -19.93
CA VAL A 16 -10.46 -5.75 -19.57
C VAL A 16 -11.55 -6.03 -18.54
N PRO A 17 -12.07 -7.27 -18.48
CA PRO A 17 -12.97 -7.70 -17.41
C PRO A 17 -12.30 -7.49 -16.04
N PRO A 18 -13.07 -7.23 -14.95
CA PRO A 18 -12.48 -7.14 -13.61
C PRO A 18 -11.77 -8.43 -13.20
N ALA A 19 -10.73 -8.30 -12.36
CA ALA A 19 -10.08 -9.46 -11.74
C ALA A 19 -11.12 -10.36 -11.04
N GLY A 20 -11.04 -11.66 -11.29
CA GLY A 20 -12.03 -12.65 -10.81
C GLY A 20 -13.22 -12.89 -11.74
N HIS A 21 -13.42 -12.09 -12.80
CA HIS A 21 -14.40 -12.41 -13.84
C HIS A 21 -13.94 -13.65 -14.63
N PRO A 22 -14.87 -14.55 -15.07
CA PRO A 22 -14.49 -15.75 -15.84
C PRO A 22 -13.61 -15.46 -17.07
N ASP A 23 -13.91 -14.40 -17.81
CA ASP A 23 -13.22 -14.04 -19.05
C ASP A 23 -11.95 -13.22 -18.83
N TYR A 24 -11.59 -12.89 -17.55
CA TYR A 24 -10.42 -12.07 -17.26
C TYR A 24 -9.13 -12.64 -17.85
N TRP A 25 -8.88 -13.92 -17.61
CA TRP A 25 -7.65 -14.57 -18.06
C TRP A 25 -7.57 -14.75 -19.57
N GLU A 26 -8.69 -15.04 -20.22
CA GLU A 26 -8.74 -15.13 -21.67
C GLU A 26 -8.32 -13.82 -22.33
N GLU A 27 -8.84 -12.68 -21.80
CA GLU A 27 -8.51 -11.37 -22.34
C GLU A 27 -7.05 -10.96 -22.02
N ILE A 28 -6.54 -11.24 -20.81
CA ILE A 28 -5.14 -10.97 -20.47
C ILE A 28 -4.20 -11.78 -21.35
N GLU A 29 -4.43 -13.07 -21.53
CA GLU A 29 -3.62 -13.94 -22.40
C GLU A 29 -3.66 -13.46 -23.86
N ARG A 30 -4.83 -13.10 -24.36
CA ARG A 30 -4.98 -12.53 -25.71
C ARG A 30 -4.14 -11.28 -25.91
N ILE A 31 -4.13 -10.36 -24.93
CA ILE A 31 -3.33 -9.12 -24.99
C ILE A 31 -1.83 -9.45 -24.97
N VAL A 32 -1.43 -10.34 -24.06
CA VAL A 32 -0.03 -10.75 -23.91
C VAL A 32 0.47 -11.38 -25.23
N ASP A 33 -0.27 -12.30 -25.79
CA ASP A 33 0.11 -12.99 -27.03
C ASP A 33 0.10 -12.04 -28.23
N GLN A 34 -0.94 -11.19 -28.37
CA GLN A 34 -1.08 -10.25 -29.49
C GLN A 34 0.08 -9.24 -29.56
N HIS A 35 0.64 -8.86 -28.41
CA HIS A 35 1.66 -7.82 -28.32
C HIS A 35 3.03 -8.33 -27.86
N ASN A 36 3.20 -9.64 -27.74
CA ASN A 36 4.42 -10.27 -27.23
C ASN A 36 4.88 -9.61 -25.91
N ILE A 37 3.95 -9.45 -24.95
CA ILE A 37 4.25 -8.82 -23.67
C ILE A 37 5.12 -9.77 -22.84
N GLU A 38 6.31 -9.33 -22.49
CA GLU A 38 7.27 -10.11 -21.71
C GLU A 38 7.09 -9.96 -20.20
N MET A 39 6.60 -8.80 -19.75
CA MET A 39 6.52 -8.46 -18.33
C MET A 39 5.24 -7.69 -18.00
N ALA A 40 4.71 -7.89 -16.78
CA ALA A 40 3.59 -7.16 -16.23
C ALA A 40 3.95 -6.56 -14.87
N LEU A 41 3.64 -5.27 -14.68
CA LEU A 41 3.62 -4.62 -13.37
C LEU A 41 2.18 -4.59 -12.86
N VAL A 42 1.81 -5.61 -12.09
CA VAL A 42 0.44 -5.79 -11.57
C VAL A 42 0.21 -4.82 -10.42
N GLN A 43 -0.78 -3.91 -10.53
CA GLN A 43 -0.96 -2.81 -9.58
C GLN A 43 -2.22 -2.91 -8.71
N PRO A 44 -3.43 -3.17 -9.21
CA PRO A 44 -4.61 -3.28 -8.37
C PRO A 44 -4.51 -4.49 -7.42
N GLU A 45 -4.90 -4.33 -6.16
CA GLU A 45 -4.79 -5.40 -5.16
C GLU A 45 -5.52 -6.69 -5.56
N LEU A 46 -6.73 -6.56 -6.13
CA LEU A 46 -7.49 -7.71 -6.61
C LEU A 46 -6.80 -8.43 -7.76
N GLU A 47 -6.08 -7.70 -8.61
CA GLU A 47 -5.27 -8.30 -9.67
C GLU A 47 -4.05 -8.99 -9.09
N VAL A 48 -3.33 -8.36 -8.14
CA VAL A 48 -2.19 -9.02 -7.46
C VAL A 48 -2.63 -10.34 -6.83
N LEU A 49 -3.77 -10.36 -6.14
CA LEU A 49 -4.33 -11.59 -5.57
C LEU A 49 -4.66 -12.62 -6.66
N THR A 50 -5.29 -12.20 -7.75
CA THR A 50 -5.70 -13.08 -8.85
C THR A 50 -4.47 -13.67 -9.57
N TRP A 51 -3.44 -12.86 -9.80
CA TRP A 51 -2.19 -13.29 -10.43
C TRP A 51 -1.37 -14.20 -9.50
N ALA A 52 -1.24 -13.85 -8.22
CA ALA A 52 -0.55 -14.67 -7.23
C ALA A 52 -1.23 -16.04 -7.05
N LYS A 53 -2.56 -16.06 -6.99
CA LYS A 53 -3.35 -17.30 -6.96
C LYS A 53 -3.08 -18.18 -8.18
N ARG A 54 -3.10 -17.60 -9.39
CA ARG A 54 -2.81 -18.35 -10.62
C ARG A 54 -1.39 -18.93 -10.61
N LEU A 55 -0.41 -18.15 -10.15
CA LEU A 55 0.97 -18.63 -10.05
C LEU A 55 1.05 -19.85 -9.13
N GLU A 56 0.38 -19.80 -7.96
CA GLU A 56 0.36 -20.92 -7.01
C GLU A 56 -0.36 -22.14 -7.57
N GLU A 57 -1.52 -21.98 -8.20
CA GLU A 57 -2.35 -23.08 -8.72
C GLU A 57 -1.79 -23.71 -10.01
N LYS A 58 -1.23 -22.90 -10.92
CA LYS A 58 -0.80 -23.38 -12.25
C LYS A 58 0.72 -23.42 -12.44
N GLY A 59 1.48 -22.87 -11.50
CA GLY A 59 2.95 -22.79 -11.57
C GLY A 59 3.48 -21.87 -12.68
N LYS A 60 2.60 -21.14 -13.40
CA LYS A 60 2.99 -20.25 -14.50
C LYS A 60 2.04 -19.07 -14.68
N LEU A 61 2.59 -17.99 -15.20
CA LEU A 61 1.89 -16.78 -15.61
C LEU A 61 1.98 -16.59 -17.13
N PRO A 62 1.12 -15.78 -17.75
CA PRO A 62 1.20 -15.47 -19.18
C PRO A 62 2.46 -14.69 -19.55
N CYS A 63 3.00 -13.87 -18.64
CA CYS A 63 4.29 -13.18 -18.79
C CYS A 63 4.95 -13.03 -17.40
N LYS A 64 6.21 -12.59 -17.35
CA LYS A 64 6.94 -12.38 -16.08
C LYS A 64 6.25 -11.31 -15.24
N ALA A 65 6.13 -11.53 -13.92
CA ALA A 65 5.63 -10.55 -12.99
C ALA A 65 6.28 -10.74 -11.61
N LEU A 66 6.54 -9.65 -10.90
CA LEU A 66 6.98 -9.69 -9.51
C LEU A 66 5.76 -9.70 -8.60
N LEU A 67 5.50 -10.82 -7.95
CA LEU A 67 4.31 -11.04 -7.12
C LEU A 67 4.70 -11.62 -5.76
N PRO A 68 3.99 -11.25 -4.67
CA PRO A 68 4.09 -11.96 -3.40
C PRO A 68 3.46 -13.36 -3.50
N GLY A 69 3.79 -14.24 -2.54
CA GLY A 69 3.03 -15.49 -2.37
C GLY A 69 1.55 -15.20 -2.08
N TYR A 70 0.65 -16.03 -2.59
CA TYR A 70 -0.80 -15.79 -2.51
C TYR A 70 -1.31 -15.69 -1.07
N THR A 71 -0.92 -16.63 -0.19
CA THR A 71 -1.31 -16.62 1.22
C THR A 71 -0.87 -15.32 1.92
N LEU A 72 0.37 -14.85 1.67
CA LEU A 72 0.85 -13.59 2.21
C LEU A 72 0.02 -12.40 1.68
N ALA A 73 -0.25 -12.37 0.37
CA ALA A 73 -1.05 -11.30 -0.22
C ALA A 73 -2.44 -11.22 0.39
N GLN A 74 -3.11 -12.35 0.64
CA GLN A 74 -4.40 -12.39 1.33
C GLN A 74 -4.33 -11.81 2.76
N GLN A 75 -3.31 -12.20 3.53
CA GLN A 75 -3.12 -11.71 4.90
C GLN A 75 -2.84 -10.20 4.95
N LEU A 76 -2.11 -9.67 3.98
CA LEU A 76 -1.74 -8.25 3.93
C LEU A 76 -2.88 -7.36 3.41
N THR A 77 -3.72 -7.85 2.53
CA THR A 77 -4.88 -7.11 2.02
C THR A 77 -6.05 -7.05 3.02
N ASP A 78 -6.03 -7.89 4.04
CA ASP A 78 -6.92 -7.82 5.19
C ASP A 78 -6.21 -7.16 6.38
N LYS A 79 -6.62 -5.94 6.72
CA LYS A 79 -6.00 -5.14 7.80
C LYS A 79 -6.18 -5.77 9.18
N GLY A 80 -7.28 -6.50 9.38
CA GLY A 80 -7.53 -7.25 10.61
C GLY A 80 -6.54 -8.39 10.79
N MET A 81 -6.37 -9.22 9.76
CA MET A 81 -5.41 -10.33 9.76
C MET A 81 -3.97 -9.83 9.94
N MET A 82 -3.55 -8.82 9.17
CA MET A 82 -2.22 -8.22 9.29
C MET A 82 -1.96 -7.71 10.73
N THR A 83 -2.94 -7.00 11.30
CA THR A 83 -2.83 -6.46 12.66
C THR A 83 -2.76 -7.58 13.69
N ASP A 84 -3.55 -8.64 13.56
CA ASP A 84 -3.55 -9.80 14.47
C ASP A 84 -2.19 -10.52 14.48
N ILE A 85 -1.57 -10.70 13.31
CA ILE A 85 -0.24 -11.33 13.20
C ILE A 85 0.84 -10.49 13.91
N LEU A 86 0.70 -9.16 13.92
CA LEU A 86 1.69 -8.23 14.48
C LEU A 86 1.34 -7.70 15.88
N LYS A 87 0.20 -8.04 16.47
CA LYS A 87 -0.33 -7.42 17.71
C LYS A 87 0.63 -7.46 18.92
N ASP A 88 1.42 -8.52 19.05
CA ASP A 88 2.33 -8.72 20.19
C ASP A 88 3.71 -8.09 19.98
N THR A 89 3.92 -7.37 18.88
CA THR A 89 5.25 -6.84 18.51
C THR A 89 5.48 -5.40 18.95
N GLY A 90 4.42 -4.66 19.26
CA GLY A 90 4.49 -3.22 19.49
C GLY A 90 4.62 -2.39 18.20
N TRP A 91 4.57 -3.01 17.02
CA TRP A 91 4.66 -2.29 15.73
C TRP A 91 3.32 -1.85 15.17
N VAL A 92 2.20 -2.37 15.68
CA VAL A 92 0.84 -1.97 15.31
C VAL A 92 0.16 -1.29 16.51
N PRO A 93 -0.75 -0.34 16.30
CA PRO A 93 -1.46 0.27 17.41
C PRO A 93 -2.40 -0.73 18.09
N PRO A 94 -2.72 -0.55 19.38
CA PRO A 94 -3.80 -1.26 20.04
C PRO A 94 -5.06 -1.21 19.17
N SER A 95 -5.65 -2.37 18.88
CA SER A 95 -6.74 -2.50 17.92
C SER A 95 -7.71 -3.61 18.33
N VAL A 96 -8.97 -3.45 17.94
CA VAL A 96 -10.03 -4.44 18.14
C VAL A 96 -10.83 -4.60 16.85
N LEU A 97 -11.30 -5.83 16.58
CA LEU A 97 -12.23 -6.08 15.50
C LEU A 97 -13.65 -5.73 15.95
N ILE A 98 -14.42 -5.14 15.05
CA ILE A 98 -15.79 -4.69 15.28
C ILE A 98 -16.68 -5.34 14.23
N GLU A 99 -17.61 -6.17 14.69
CA GLU A 99 -18.68 -6.69 13.85
C GLU A 99 -19.91 -5.79 14.00
N PRO A 100 -20.48 -5.26 12.89
CA PRO A 100 -21.55 -4.28 12.95
C PRO A 100 -22.78 -4.69 13.78
N ASP A 101 -23.09 -5.97 13.78
CA ASP A 101 -24.30 -6.53 14.40
C ASP A 101 -24.05 -7.14 15.80
N SER A 102 -22.83 -6.98 16.35
CA SER A 102 -22.47 -7.57 17.64
C SER A 102 -22.48 -6.55 18.77
N ASP A 103 -22.59 -7.06 20.01
CA ASP A 103 -22.48 -6.28 21.26
C ASP A 103 -21.05 -5.77 21.52
N THR A 104 -20.08 -6.05 20.63
CA THR A 104 -18.66 -5.68 20.79
C THR A 104 -18.41 -4.18 20.74
N LEU A 105 -19.39 -3.37 20.33
CA LEU A 105 -19.26 -1.91 20.33
C LEU A 105 -18.90 -1.34 21.70
N ALA A 106 -19.53 -1.86 22.76
CA ALA A 106 -19.23 -1.40 24.13
C ALA A 106 -17.83 -1.82 24.59
N GLU A 107 -17.39 -3.03 24.23
CA GLU A 107 -16.04 -3.53 24.53
C GLU A 107 -14.96 -2.74 23.78
N THR A 108 -15.20 -2.41 22.51
CA THR A 108 -14.29 -1.57 21.69
C THR A 108 -14.08 -0.22 22.33
N VAL A 109 -15.16 0.44 22.75
CA VAL A 109 -15.10 1.75 23.43
C VAL A 109 -14.35 1.64 24.76
N ALA A 110 -14.60 0.56 25.52
CA ALA A 110 -13.92 0.32 26.80
C ALA A 110 -12.42 0.10 26.64
N GLN A 111 -11.98 -0.53 25.53
CA GLN A 111 -10.56 -0.82 25.28
C GLN A 111 -9.78 0.36 24.67
N LEU A 112 -10.40 1.11 23.75
CA LEU A 112 -9.70 2.15 22.99
C LEU A 112 -9.92 3.54 23.53
N GLY A 113 -11.09 3.82 24.13
CA GLY A 113 -11.51 5.17 24.51
C GLY A 113 -11.74 6.07 23.28
N TYR A 114 -12.19 7.31 23.51
CA TYR A 114 -12.34 8.31 22.45
C TYR A 114 -11.23 9.36 22.50
N PRO A 115 -10.79 9.87 21.33
CA PRO A 115 -11.14 9.43 19.99
C PRO A 115 -10.39 8.17 19.60
N PHE A 116 -10.98 7.35 18.73
CA PHE A 116 -10.28 6.25 18.08
C PHE A 116 -10.49 6.27 16.55
N TRP A 117 -9.69 5.50 15.83
CA TRP A 117 -9.78 5.39 14.38
C TRP A 117 -10.52 4.12 14.00
N ILE A 118 -11.56 4.22 13.15
CA ILE A 118 -12.24 3.06 12.58
C ILE A 118 -12.01 2.99 11.07
N ARG A 119 -11.93 1.78 10.53
CA ARG A 119 -11.86 1.52 9.09
C ARG A 119 -12.37 0.12 8.75
N ALA A 120 -12.79 -0.09 7.50
CA ALA A 120 -13.07 -1.43 6.99
C ALA A 120 -11.80 -2.28 6.99
N THR A 121 -11.90 -3.58 7.32
CA THR A 121 -10.76 -4.51 7.28
C THR A 121 -10.23 -4.73 5.87
N SER A 122 -11.10 -4.60 4.85
CA SER A 122 -10.76 -4.74 3.44
C SER A 122 -11.10 -3.47 2.66
N GLY A 123 -10.47 -3.28 1.52
CA GLY A 123 -10.63 -2.11 0.64
C GLY A 123 -9.51 -1.09 0.76
N SER A 124 -9.46 -0.16 -0.19
CA SER A 124 -8.41 0.84 -0.36
C SER A 124 -8.94 2.27 -0.31
N SER A 125 -8.04 3.25 -0.44
CA SER A 125 -8.38 4.68 -0.60
C SER A 125 -9.13 5.30 0.58
N GLY A 126 -8.95 4.78 1.79
CA GLY A 126 -9.60 5.33 3.00
C GLY A 126 -11.10 5.06 3.09
N LEU A 127 -11.66 4.21 2.22
CA LEU A 127 -13.08 3.82 2.29
C LEU A 127 -13.41 3.18 3.63
N GLY A 128 -14.54 3.59 4.23
CA GLY A 128 -14.96 3.10 5.53
C GLY A 128 -14.13 3.62 6.71
N SER A 129 -13.28 4.63 6.52
CA SER A 129 -12.43 5.19 7.58
C SER A 129 -13.03 6.46 8.17
N LEU A 130 -12.97 6.58 9.51
CA LEU A 130 -13.40 7.76 10.26
C LEU A 130 -12.62 7.89 11.56
N LYS A 131 -12.38 9.13 12.00
CA LYS A 131 -12.04 9.45 13.39
C LYS A 131 -13.32 9.48 14.20
N VAL A 132 -13.47 8.54 15.11
CA VAL A 132 -14.67 8.39 15.95
C VAL A 132 -14.48 9.19 17.22
N GLU A 133 -15.28 10.25 17.41
CA GLU A 133 -15.20 11.15 18.55
C GLU A 133 -16.13 10.73 19.71
N ASN A 134 -17.17 9.94 19.43
CA ASN A 134 -18.15 9.47 20.40
C ASN A 134 -18.98 8.30 19.85
N GLU A 135 -19.81 7.70 20.71
CA GLU A 135 -20.64 6.55 20.37
C GLU A 135 -21.66 6.84 19.26
N ALA A 136 -22.24 8.02 19.23
CA ALA A 136 -23.22 8.38 18.20
C ALA A 136 -22.56 8.43 16.82
N ALA A 137 -21.34 8.97 16.72
CA ALA A 137 -20.54 8.97 15.49
C ALA A 137 -20.21 7.53 15.04
N LEU A 138 -19.87 6.63 15.96
CA LEU A 138 -19.61 5.23 15.67
C LEU A 138 -20.84 4.53 15.06
N ARG A 139 -21.99 4.64 15.75
CA ARG A 139 -23.25 4.00 15.30
C ARG A 139 -23.70 4.53 13.95
N ASN A 140 -23.64 5.85 13.74
CA ASN A 140 -23.95 6.47 12.46
C ASN A 140 -23.02 5.99 11.34
N TRP A 141 -21.70 5.88 11.64
CA TRP A 141 -20.73 5.43 10.66
C TRP A 141 -20.97 4.00 10.20
N ILE A 142 -21.23 3.10 11.14
CA ILE A 142 -21.61 1.71 10.83
C ILE A 142 -22.88 1.69 9.98
N HIS A 143 -23.92 2.45 10.36
CA HIS A 143 -25.19 2.50 9.66
C HIS A 143 -25.09 2.95 8.19
N ILE A 144 -24.26 3.96 7.91
CA ILE A 144 -24.07 4.47 6.52
C ILE A 144 -23.12 3.62 5.69
N ASN A 145 -22.46 2.62 6.28
CA ASN A 145 -21.56 1.68 5.60
C ASN A 145 -22.12 0.22 5.65
N PRO A 146 -23.34 -0.06 5.21
CA PRO A 146 -23.99 -1.37 5.41
C PRO A 146 -23.36 -2.52 4.63
N LYS A 147 -22.45 -2.22 3.70
CA LYS A 147 -21.70 -3.23 2.91
C LYS A 147 -20.43 -3.68 3.60
N VAL A 148 -19.98 -2.98 4.63
CA VAL A 148 -18.78 -3.35 5.39
C VAL A 148 -19.17 -4.42 6.40
N ARG A 149 -18.64 -5.62 6.21
CA ARG A 149 -18.92 -6.77 7.07
C ARG A 149 -18.16 -6.73 8.40
N GLN A 150 -16.97 -6.14 8.39
CA GLN A 150 -16.12 -6.07 9.56
C GLN A 150 -15.28 -4.79 9.53
N PHE A 151 -15.20 -4.12 10.65
CA PHE A 151 -14.32 -2.99 10.86
C PHE A 151 -13.18 -3.37 11.80
N ILE A 152 -12.12 -2.58 11.77
CA ILE A 152 -11.09 -2.54 12.79
C ILE A 152 -11.09 -1.16 13.45
N GLY A 153 -11.27 -1.11 14.77
CA GLY A 153 -11.05 0.06 15.59
C GLY A 153 -9.62 0.05 16.11
N SER A 154 -8.92 1.16 16.07
CA SER A 154 -7.55 1.28 16.55
C SER A 154 -7.34 2.61 17.29
N GLN A 155 -6.35 2.65 18.17
CA GLN A 155 -5.92 3.89 18.81
C GLN A 155 -5.78 5.00 17.76
N TYR A 156 -6.26 6.21 18.07
CA TYR A 156 -6.08 7.37 17.22
C TYR A 156 -4.63 7.86 17.27
N LEU A 157 -4.01 7.98 16.10
CA LEU A 157 -2.63 8.38 15.93
C LEU A 157 -2.59 9.77 15.26
N PRO A 158 -2.22 10.86 15.97
CA PRO A 158 -2.27 12.22 15.43
C PRO A 158 -1.05 12.65 14.62
N GLY A 159 0.06 11.92 14.68
CA GLY A 159 1.34 12.33 14.11
C GLY A 159 1.45 12.19 12.60
N ARG A 160 2.68 12.10 12.07
CA ARG A 160 2.96 12.04 10.63
C ARG A 160 2.40 10.75 10.00
N ASN A 161 2.02 10.81 8.71
CA ASN A 161 1.78 9.62 7.90
C ASN A 161 3.07 9.29 7.13
N LEU A 162 3.63 8.11 7.36
CA LEU A 162 4.88 7.68 6.74
C LEU A 162 4.65 6.46 5.86
N ALA A 163 5.51 6.28 4.88
CA ALA A 163 5.49 5.10 4.02
C ALA A 163 6.92 4.61 3.78
N CYS A 164 7.11 3.29 3.88
CA CYS A 164 8.36 2.62 3.54
C CYS A 164 8.12 1.65 2.39
N LYS A 165 8.82 1.82 1.29
CA LYS A 165 8.81 0.92 0.13
C LYS A 165 9.92 -0.09 0.23
N LEU A 166 9.61 -1.36 -0.03
CA LEU A 166 10.52 -2.49 0.06
C LEU A 166 10.41 -3.36 -1.19
N LEU A 167 11.52 -3.60 -1.86
CA LEU A 167 11.63 -4.51 -3.01
C LEU A 167 12.38 -5.76 -2.58
N TYR A 168 11.68 -6.88 -2.49
CA TYR A 168 12.23 -8.20 -2.23
C TYR A 168 12.30 -9.03 -3.51
N PHE A 169 13.43 -9.69 -3.72
CA PHE A 169 13.62 -10.60 -4.85
C PHE A 169 14.43 -11.83 -4.43
N GLU A 170 13.92 -13.01 -4.71
CA GLU A 170 14.60 -14.31 -4.47
C GLU A 170 15.19 -14.44 -3.04
N GLY A 171 14.39 -14.08 -2.04
CA GLY A 171 14.76 -14.24 -0.62
C GLY A 171 15.47 -13.03 0.00
N GLN A 172 15.78 -11.99 -0.76
CA GLN A 172 16.57 -10.85 -0.29
C GLN A 172 15.81 -9.52 -0.42
N LEU A 173 15.98 -8.64 0.57
CA LEU A 173 15.62 -7.23 0.43
C LEU A 173 16.72 -6.55 -0.40
N LEU A 174 16.37 -6.00 -1.55
CA LEU A 174 17.32 -5.34 -2.44
C LEU A 174 17.25 -3.82 -2.37
N ARG A 175 16.03 -3.25 -2.24
CA ARG A 175 15.84 -1.79 -2.24
C ARG A 175 14.84 -1.38 -1.18
N ALA A 176 15.09 -0.22 -0.57
CA ALA A 176 14.16 0.43 0.35
C ALA A 176 14.17 1.94 0.15
N ALA A 177 13.06 2.62 0.45
CA ALA A 177 12.97 4.07 0.49
C ALA A 177 11.77 4.53 1.33
N CYS A 178 11.88 5.71 1.95
CA CYS A 178 10.85 6.26 2.82
C CYS A 178 10.32 7.60 2.32
N ALA A 179 9.07 7.90 2.68
CA ALA A 179 8.44 9.20 2.46
C ALA A 179 7.42 9.52 3.54
N GLU A 180 7.16 10.81 3.73
CA GLU A 180 6.02 11.33 4.48
C GLU A 180 4.90 11.72 3.52
N ARG A 181 3.67 11.39 3.88
CA ARG A 181 2.45 11.84 3.21
C ARG A 181 1.85 12.99 4.00
N VAL A 182 2.04 14.23 3.55
CA VAL A 182 1.60 15.42 4.30
C VAL A 182 0.13 15.73 4.03
N ASN A 183 -0.25 15.78 2.75
CA ASN A 183 -1.63 16.05 2.34
C ASN A 183 -2.11 15.03 1.29
N TYR A 184 -3.43 14.88 1.19
CA TYR A 184 -4.08 14.00 0.24
C TYR A 184 -4.96 14.80 -0.72
N ILE A 185 -5.04 14.33 -1.98
CA ILE A 185 -5.98 14.85 -2.98
C ILE A 185 -7.40 14.67 -2.44
N MET A 186 -8.22 15.70 -2.55
CA MET A 186 -9.61 15.71 -2.06
C MET A 186 -9.78 15.40 -0.56
N ALA A 187 -8.76 15.57 0.26
CA ALA A 187 -8.85 15.35 1.70
C ALA A 187 -9.99 16.11 2.39
N LYS A 188 -10.29 17.33 1.90
CA LYS A 188 -11.32 18.21 2.48
C LYS A 188 -12.74 17.67 2.32
N VAL A 189 -12.99 16.78 1.35
CA VAL A 189 -14.31 16.19 1.08
C VAL A 189 -14.41 14.73 1.54
N ALA A 190 -13.31 14.13 1.94
CA ALA A 190 -13.28 12.78 2.51
C ALA A 190 -13.62 12.85 4.01
N PRO A 191 -14.59 12.06 4.52
CA PRO A 191 -14.95 12.05 5.94
C PRO A 191 -13.77 11.81 6.89
N SER A 192 -12.80 11.01 6.45
CA SER A 192 -11.57 10.72 7.20
C SER A 192 -10.44 11.72 6.97
N GLY A 193 -10.54 12.58 5.97
CA GLY A 193 -9.41 13.39 5.50
C GLY A 193 -8.31 12.59 4.77
N ILE A 194 -8.47 11.28 4.60
CA ILE A 194 -7.51 10.37 3.97
C ILE A 194 -8.16 9.73 2.73
N THR A 195 -7.51 9.89 1.57
CA THR A 195 -8.02 9.36 0.29
C THR A 195 -7.07 8.35 -0.37
N GLY A 196 -5.94 8.05 0.27
CA GLY A 196 -4.90 7.19 -0.30
C GLY A 196 -4.05 7.85 -1.41
N ASN A 197 -4.49 8.97 -1.99
CA ASN A 197 -3.79 9.72 -3.02
C ASN A 197 -3.08 10.93 -2.43
N THR A 198 -1.77 10.82 -2.22
CA THR A 198 -0.95 11.91 -1.67
C THR A 198 -0.82 13.04 -2.68
N SER A 199 -1.12 14.27 -2.28
CA SER A 199 -0.93 15.49 -3.08
C SER A 199 0.35 16.23 -2.71
N PHE A 200 0.73 16.21 -1.44
CA PHE A 200 1.98 16.79 -0.94
C PHE A 200 2.67 15.80 -0.02
N GLY A 201 3.96 15.57 -0.22
CA GLY A 201 4.79 14.72 0.63
C GLY A 201 6.25 15.09 0.58
N ARG A 202 7.03 14.43 1.45
CA ARG A 202 8.48 14.57 1.56
C ARG A 202 9.16 13.23 1.32
N LEU A 203 10.27 13.22 0.58
CA LEU A 203 11.15 12.05 0.53
C LEU A 203 12.07 12.08 1.76
N LEU A 204 12.21 10.94 2.43
CA LEU A 204 12.85 10.86 3.74
C LEU A 204 13.98 9.82 3.77
N ASN A 205 15.00 10.11 4.56
CA ASN A 205 16.06 9.17 4.92
C ASN A 205 15.85 8.71 6.37
N GLU A 206 15.01 7.69 6.56
CA GLU A 206 14.57 7.19 7.86
C GLU A 206 14.96 5.70 8.00
N PRO A 207 16.25 5.36 8.27
CA PRO A 207 16.69 3.97 8.37
C PRO A 207 15.95 3.19 9.48
N GLY A 208 15.61 3.82 10.61
CA GLY A 208 14.85 3.18 11.68
C GLY A 208 13.43 2.75 11.24
N LEU A 209 12.82 3.50 10.30
CA LEU A 209 11.53 3.11 9.72
C LEU A 209 11.68 1.89 8.80
N VAL A 210 12.78 1.83 8.02
CA VAL A 210 13.13 0.65 7.19
C VAL A 210 13.35 -0.58 8.07
N ASP A 211 14.08 -0.43 9.18
CA ASP A 211 14.36 -1.52 10.11
C ASP A 211 13.06 -2.09 10.69
N THR A 212 12.15 -1.23 11.16
CA THR A 212 10.84 -1.65 11.66
C THR A 212 10.02 -2.33 10.58
N ALA A 213 9.95 -1.76 9.37
CA ALA A 213 9.23 -2.33 8.24
C ALA A 213 9.77 -3.72 7.86
N THR A 214 11.10 -3.86 7.84
CA THR A 214 11.78 -5.13 7.48
C THR A 214 11.50 -6.22 8.52
N GLN A 215 11.64 -5.90 9.81
CA GLN A 215 11.34 -6.85 10.90
C GLN A 215 9.87 -7.30 10.87
N ALA A 216 8.94 -6.37 10.62
CA ALA A 216 7.53 -6.71 10.48
C ALA A 216 7.28 -7.60 9.26
N MET A 217 7.88 -7.28 8.10
CA MET A 217 7.78 -8.13 6.92
C MET A 217 8.38 -9.51 7.14
N ASP A 218 9.50 -9.63 7.85
CA ASP A 218 10.11 -10.91 8.18
C ASP A 218 9.15 -11.81 8.99
N ARG A 219 8.45 -11.24 9.97
CA ARG A 219 7.42 -11.95 10.73
C ARG A 219 6.24 -12.35 9.84
N LEU A 220 5.79 -11.48 8.94
CA LEU A 220 4.68 -11.75 8.03
C LEU A 220 5.04 -12.84 7.01
N PHE A 221 6.23 -12.81 6.43
CA PHE A 221 6.74 -13.89 5.55
C PHE A 221 6.80 -15.23 6.28
N ALA A 222 7.34 -15.23 7.50
CA ALA A 222 7.46 -16.44 8.31
C ALA A 222 6.07 -17.02 8.67
N HIS A 223 5.11 -16.16 9.07
CA HIS A 223 3.75 -16.59 9.40
C HIS A 223 3.04 -17.19 8.17
N ALA A 224 3.15 -16.55 7.03
CA ALA A 224 2.56 -17.03 5.77
C ALA A 224 3.31 -18.21 5.16
N LYS A 225 4.51 -18.56 5.67
CA LYS A 225 5.45 -19.51 5.05
C LYS A 225 5.74 -19.17 3.57
N ALA A 226 5.76 -17.86 3.26
CA ALA A 226 5.95 -17.35 1.92
C ALA A 226 7.41 -16.97 1.67
N PRO A 227 7.91 -17.09 0.43
CA PRO A 227 9.23 -16.59 0.08
C PRO A 227 9.28 -15.06 0.19
N LYS A 228 10.44 -14.51 0.57
CA LYS A 228 10.68 -13.05 0.54
C LYS A 228 10.81 -12.60 -0.93
N HIS A 229 9.67 -12.29 -1.54
CA HIS A 229 9.56 -11.94 -2.94
C HIS A 229 8.35 -11.03 -3.16
N GLY A 230 8.51 -9.96 -3.93
CA GLY A 230 7.46 -9.00 -4.21
C GLY A 230 7.83 -7.56 -3.88
N PHE A 231 6.95 -6.67 -4.20
CA PHE A 231 7.04 -5.25 -3.87
C PHE A 231 6.01 -4.88 -2.81
N PHE A 232 6.45 -4.23 -1.75
CA PHE A 232 5.59 -3.86 -0.63
C PHE A 232 5.71 -2.38 -0.30
N THR A 233 4.61 -1.80 0.15
CA THR A 233 4.61 -0.48 0.77
C THR A 233 4.00 -0.62 2.17
N VAL A 234 4.82 -0.43 3.18
CA VAL A 234 4.42 -0.43 4.59
C VAL A 234 4.05 1.00 4.97
N ASP A 235 2.79 1.22 5.31
CA ASP A 235 2.27 2.51 5.73
C ASP A 235 2.28 2.61 7.25
N PHE A 236 2.77 3.75 7.74
CA PHE A 236 2.86 4.05 9.16
C PHE A 236 2.09 5.31 9.52
N LYS A 237 1.69 5.36 10.77
CA LYS A 237 1.17 6.56 11.41
C LYS A 237 1.83 6.73 12.77
N GLU A 238 2.29 7.94 13.07
CA GLU A 238 2.88 8.25 14.36
C GLU A 238 1.83 8.59 15.42
N ASP A 239 2.13 8.25 16.66
CA ASP A 239 1.40 8.75 17.82
C ASP A 239 1.81 10.19 18.17
N ALA A 240 1.30 10.70 19.31
CA ALA A 240 1.63 12.04 19.78
C ALA A 240 3.10 12.20 20.24
N ALA A 241 3.79 11.10 20.52
CA ALA A 241 5.21 11.11 20.92
C ALA A 241 6.15 10.93 19.70
N GLY A 242 5.58 10.74 18.48
CA GLY A 242 6.35 10.49 17.26
C GLY A 242 6.76 9.03 17.07
N GLN A 243 6.18 8.09 17.84
CA GLN A 243 6.41 6.67 17.65
C GLN A 243 5.61 6.18 16.44
N PRO A 244 6.27 5.61 15.39
CA PRO A 244 5.57 5.08 14.23
C PRO A 244 4.93 3.71 14.50
N TYR A 245 3.68 3.54 14.08
CA TYR A 245 2.95 2.28 14.09
C TYR A 245 2.54 1.90 12.67
N ILE A 246 2.69 0.64 12.31
CA ILE A 246 2.23 0.09 11.03
C ILE A 246 0.71 0.08 11.02
N THR A 247 0.15 0.65 9.98
CA THR A 247 -1.29 0.72 9.79
C THR A 247 -1.77 -0.14 8.62
N GLU A 248 -0.94 -0.35 7.60
CA GLU A 248 -1.29 -1.10 6.39
C GLU A 248 -0.02 -1.59 5.69
N VAL A 249 -0.10 -2.72 5.02
CA VAL A 249 0.93 -3.20 4.10
C VAL A 249 0.30 -3.42 2.73
N ASN A 250 0.67 -2.60 1.76
CA ASN A 250 0.23 -2.74 0.37
C ASN A 250 1.17 -3.68 -0.37
N VAL A 251 0.62 -4.62 -1.12
CA VAL A 251 1.34 -5.65 -1.91
C VAL A 251 1.74 -5.19 -3.31
N ARG A 252 1.87 -3.90 -3.51
CA ARG A 252 2.06 -3.24 -4.82
C ARG A 252 2.69 -1.87 -4.69
N HIS A 253 3.06 -1.30 -5.82
CA HIS A 253 3.38 0.12 -5.89
C HIS A 253 2.14 0.97 -5.53
N VAL A 254 2.36 2.07 -4.83
CA VAL A 254 1.31 3.03 -4.46
C VAL A 254 1.41 4.32 -5.26
N ALA A 255 0.42 5.18 -5.14
CA ALA A 255 0.12 6.30 -6.02
C ALA A 255 1.25 7.31 -6.32
N PHE A 256 2.32 7.39 -5.52
CA PHE A 256 3.41 8.37 -5.71
C PHE A 256 4.77 7.76 -6.08
N SER A 257 4.76 6.61 -6.76
CA SER A 257 5.99 5.92 -7.20
C SER A 257 6.82 6.77 -8.17
N VAL A 258 6.17 7.58 -9.03
CA VAL A 258 6.87 8.51 -9.93
C VAL A 258 7.67 9.56 -9.14
N CYS A 259 7.15 10.02 -7.99
CA CYS A 259 7.86 10.98 -7.14
C CYS A 259 9.13 10.37 -6.54
N PHE A 260 9.10 9.10 -6.14
CA PHE A 260 10.29 8.37 -5.72
C PHE A 260 11.31 8.25 -6.85
N ALA A 261 10.85 7.90 -8.06
CA ALA A 261 11.72 7.78 -9.24
C ALA A 261 12.37 9.12 -9.59
N ALA A 262 11.65 10.22 -9.55
CA ALA A 262 12.18 11.57 -9.75
C ALA A 262 13.25 11.95 -8.71
N GLY A 263 13.15 11.43 -7.48
CA GLY A 263 14.15 11.55 -6.42
C GLY A 263 15.30 10.53 -6.53
N GLY A 264 15.34 9.68 -7.56
CA GLY A 264 16.38 8.70 -7.80
C GLY A 264 16.07 7.27 -7.30
N ALA A 265 14.91 7.03 -6.68
CA ALA A 265 14.49 5.69 -6.24
C ALA A 265 13.62 5.01 -7.32
N THR A 266 14.27 4.39 -8.29
CA THR A 266 13.69 3.86 -9.53
C THR A 266 13.15 2.44 -9.38
N PHE A 267 12.32 2.16 -8.39
CA PHE A 267 11.81 0.81 -8.10
C PHE A 267 11.15 0.09 -9.28
N ALA A 268 10.48 0.81 -10.18
CA ALA A 268 9.85 0.20 -11.35
C ALA A 268 10.92 -0.29 -12.34
N GLU A 269 11.97 0.49 -12.55
CA GLU A 269 13.13 0.09 -13.36
C GLU A 269 13.87 -1.09 -12.73
N ASP A 270 14.13 -1.02 -11.39
CA ASP A 270 14.73 -2.13 -10.65
C ASP A 270 13.94 -3.43 -10.86
N THR A 271 12.59 -3.34 -10.78
CA THR A 271 11.72 -4.50 -10.98
C THR A 271 11.85 -5.06 -12.40
N VAL A 272 11.85 -4.20 -13.41
CA VAL A 272 11.99 -4.62 -14.81
C VAL A 272 13.35 -5.29 -15.03
N ARG A 273 14.44 -4.69 -14.55
CA ARG A 273 15.79 -5.24 -14.66
C ARG A 273 15.94 -6.61 -13.98
N LEU A 274 15.32 -6.78 -12.81
CA LEU A 274 15.29 -8.07 -12.10
C LEU A 274 14.52 -9.13 -12.85
N LEU A 275 13.34 -8.80 -13.40
CA LEU A 275 12.52 -9.72 -14.18
C LEU A 275 13.17 -10.08 -15.52
N ASP A 276 13.92 -9.16 -16.10
CA ASP A 276 14.70 -9.41 -17.33
C ASP A 276 15.94 -10.29 -17.09
N GLY A 277 16.36 -10.40 -15.84
CA GLY A 277 17.59 -11.15 -15.49
C GLY A 277 18.86 -10.38 -15.84
N ASP A 278 18.80 -9.03 -15.79
CA ASP A 278 19.94 -8.16 -16.07
C ASP A 278 21.13 -8.50 -15.16
N ALA A 279 22.17 -9.10 -15.75
CA ALA A 279 23.37 -9.53 -15.04
C ALA A 279 24.19 -8.34 -14.48
N THR A 280 23.94 -7.12 -14.95
CA THR A 280 24.61 -5.90 -14.46
C THR A 280 23.87 -5.25 -13.29
N PHE A 281 22.70 -5.77 -12.92
CA PHE A 281 21.95 -5.25 -11.78
C PHE A 281 22.66 -5.59 -10.47
N ASP A 282 23.00 -4.56 -9.69
CA ASP A 282 23.58 -4.77 -8.36
C ASP A 282 22.51 -5.29 -7.39
N ARG A 283 22.62 -6.56 -7.00
CA ARG A 283 21.72 -7.25 -6.06
C ARG A 283 22.07 -7.01 -4.58
N SER A 284 23.06 -6.21 -4.27
CA SER A 284 23.33 -5.79 -2.88
C SER A 284 22.17 -4.92 -2.36
N TYR A 285 21.91 -5.03 -1.04
CA TYR A 285 20.92 -4.16 -0.40
C TYR A 285 21.34 -2.69 -0.52
N ARG A 286 20.38 -1.85 -0.90
CA ARG A 286 20.55 -0.40 -0.93
C ARG A 286 19.26 0.27 -0.43
N MET A 287 19.36 1.07 0.62
CA MET A 287 18.38 2.11 0.90
C MET A 287 18.66 3.28 -0.04
N TYR A 288 17.64 3.72 -0.76
CA TYR A 288 17.73 4.94 -1.54
C TYR A 288 17.83 6.14 -0.62
N GLU A 289 18.81 6.99 -0.85
CA GLU A 289 19.04 8.23 -0.11
C GLU A 289 18.62 9.41 -0.97
N PHE A 290 17.96 10.36 -0.35
CA PHE A 290 17.48 11.57 -0.98
C PHE A 290 18.25 12.78 -0.48
N GLU A 291 18.39 13.79 -1.32
CA GLU A 291 18.84 15.09 -0.87
C GLU A 291 17.91 15.64 0.21
N LYS A 292 18.46 16.41 1.12
CA LYS A 292 17.68 17.04 2.19
C LYS A 292 16.62 17.97 1.61
N ASP A 293 15.47 18.01 2.28
CA ASP A 293 14.33 18.89 1.98
C ASP A 293 13.66 18.64 0.61
N LEU A 294 13.79 17.43 0.05
CA LEU A 294 13.05 17.05 -1.15
C LEU A 294 11.58 16.84 -0.83
N ILE A 295 10.73 17.62 -1.47
CA ILE A 295 9.29 17.49 -1.44
C ILE A 295 8.76 17.13 -2.83
N PHE A 296 7.57 16.55 -2.85
CA PHE A 296 6.82 16.37 -4.10
C PHE A 296 5.41 16.95 -3.97
N LEU A 297 4.99 17.56 -5.06
CA LEU A 297 3.63 18.03 -5.26
C LEU A 297 3.00 17.22 -6.39
N ARG A 298 1.76 16.82 -6.19
CA ARG A 298 1.02 16.00 -7.14
C ARG A 298 -0.43 16.43 -7.18
N ASP A 299 -0.97 16.57 -8.36
CA ASP A 299 -2.40 16.78 -8.60
C ASP A 299 -2.90 15.78 -9.65
N VAL A 300 -4.22 15.68 -9.82
CA VAL A 300 -4.85 14.78 -10.79
C VAL A 300 -4.64 15.26 -12.24
N ASP A 301 -4.52 16.55 -12.43
CA ASP A 301 -4.42 17.20 -13.75
C ASP A 301 -3.00 17.69 -14.09
N ALA A 302 -2.00 17.35 -13.29
CA ALA A 302 -0.63 17.80 -13.47
C ALA A 302 0.39 16.69 -13.29
N GLN A 303 1.52 16.81 -14.01
CA GLN A 303 2.67 15.95 -13.75
C GLN A 303 3.23 16.21 -12.34
N PRO A 304 3.69 15.18 -11.61
CA PRO A 304 4.32 15.37 -10.31
C PRO A 304 5.55 16.30 -10.41
N LEU A 305 5.64 17.23 -9.46
CA LEU A 305 6.80 18.08 -9.29
C LEU A 305 7.63 17.61 -8.09
N LEU A 306 8.94 17.54 -8.28
CA LEU A 306 9.93 17.34 -7.23
C LEU A 306 10.75 18.59 -7.05
N LEU A 307 10.77 19.15 -5.83
CA LEU A 307 11.50 20.36 -5.50
C LEU A 307 11.94 20.34 -4.02
N ARG A 308 12.76 21.29 -3.63
CA ARG A 308 13.11 21.52 -2.23
C ARG A 308 12.04 22.35 -1.56
N GLU A 309 11.73 22.08 -0.30
CA GLU A 309 10.71 22.83 0.45
C GLU A 309 11.07 24.33 0.51
N SER A 310 12.35 24.67 0.62
CA SER A 310 12.84 26.06 0.58
C SER A 310 12.49 26.82 -0.71
N GLN A 311 12.20 26.13 -1.81
CA GLN A 311 11.80 26.77 -3.07
C GLN A 311 10.34 27.23 -3.07
N LEU A 312 9.51 26.77 -2.13
CA LEU A 312 8.11 27.22 -1.95
C LEU A 312 8.00 28.51 -1.14
N LEU A 313 9.04 28.88 -0.41
CA LEU A 313 9.02 29.99 0.57
C LEU A 313 9.59 31.31 0.02
N ASN A 314 9.81 31.41 -1.29
CA ASN A 314 10.30 32.60 -1.97
C ASN A 314 9.20 33.40 -2.63
#